data_9ba9408c65ae1220070017ae6de6d0ad
#
_entry.id   9ba9408c65ae1220070017ae6de6d0ad
#
_cell.length_a   1.000
_cell.length_b   1.000
_cell.length_c   1.000
_cell.angle_alpha   90.00
_cell.angle_beta   90.00
_cell.angle_gamma   90.00
#
_symmetry.space_group_name_H-M   'P 1'
#
loop_
_entity.id
_entity.type
_entity.pdbx_description
1 polymer ?
#
loop_
_entity_poly.entity_id
_entity_poly.type
_entity_poly.pdbx_seq_one_letter_code
_entity_poly.pdbx_strand_id
1 'polypeptide(L)'
;MHNPISIPLICLLSTLALSLSLAEHDDSIASDLFQTILRDEAVSRLHQLGQVSDANGYLERTFMSPASMKAALLIQDWMKDAGLHTWMDAMGNVHGRADGANPQAKKILIGSHYDTVIDAGKFDGLLGIIVAISALKVLNTNGTLDKLRQPVEVIAFSDEEGVRFQTTYLGSAAVSGTLPVSVLNNTDKNNVTVIDALKSNSIEISEERLREIKYDAESVSSYIEVHIEQGPVLEYLGLPLGVVKGIAGQTRLKVTVRGTQGHAGTVPMKLRQDPMAAAAEIIVFLERLCKFPKQMLSYDEECDRRKMESLESSLVCTVGEIVTWPSASNVIPGEVRFTVDLRAMEDAGREEVLYGLMNRMSEICDERSVACDVERKHDANAVECDGEVTGKLRKAATGALRGMTGVPVEDVPVMASGAGHDAMAMARITNVGMLFVRCRAGVSHSPAEHVLDDDVWAAALALLSFLRTLL
;
A
#
# COMPACT_ATOMS: atom_id res chain seq x y z
N MET A 1 39.77 -70.37 -26.58
CA MET A 1 39.84 -69.02 -27.07
C MET A 1 38.41 -68.42 -27.01
N HIS A 2 38.11 -67.68 -25.96
CA HIS A 2 36.77 -67.15 -25.71
C HIS A 2 36.68 -65.73 -26.29
N ASN A 3 35.71 -65.55 -27.16
CA ASN A 3 35.32 -64.21 -27.65
C ASN A 3 34.47 -63.45 -26.55
N PRO A 4 34.70 -62.19 -26.26
CA PRO A 4 33.85 -61.45 -25.36
C PRO A 4 32.63 -60.90 -26.14
N ILE A 5 31.46 -61.10 -25.52
CA ILE A 5 30.17 -60.57 -25.95
C ILE A 5 30.19 -59.04 -25.84
N SER A 6 30.08 -58.37 -26.96
CA SER A 6 29.81 -56.92 -27.01
C SER A 6 28.32 -56.66 -26.76
N ILE A 7 27.99 -56.19 -25.59
CA ILE A 7 26.65 -55.64 -25.29
C ILE A 7 26.51 -54.32 -26.07
N PRO A 8 25.42 -54.10 -26.79
CA PRO A 8 25.32 -52.94 -27.71
C PRO A 8 25.11 -51.64 -26.92
N LEU A 9 25.99 -50.72 -27.16
CA LEU A 9 26.00 -49.31 -26.65
C LEU A 9 24.67 -48.53 -26.98
N ILE A 10 23.84 -49.11 -27.84
CA ILE A 10 22.56 -48.52 -28.31
C ILE A 10 21.48 -48.57 -27.22
N CYS A 11 21.49 -49.54 -26.28
CA CYS A 11 20.49 -49.63 -25.21
C CYS A 11 20.73 -48.56 -24.08
N LEU A 12 21.99 -48.15 -23.85
CA LEU A 12 22.30 -47.13 -22.85
C LEU A 12 21.97 -45.68 -23.36
N LEU A 13 22.13 -45.43 -24.64
CA LEU A 13 21.77 -44.11 -25.23
C LEU A 13 20.25 -43.92 -25.31
N SER A 14 19.46 -44.95 -25.55
CA SER A 14 17.99 -44.86 -25.60
C SER A 14 17.37 -44.67 -24.19
N THR A 15 17.94 -45.27 -23.14
CA THR A 15 17.47 -45.05 -21.77
C THR A 15 17.86 -43.67 -21.23
N LEU A 16 19.04 -43.15 -21.61
CA LEU A 16 19.45 -41.77 -21.25
C LEU A 16 18.63 -40.72 -21.97
N ALA A 17 18.31 -40.92 -23.27
CA ALA A 17 17.46 -40.01 -24.04
C ALA A 17 16.01 -40.03 -23.53
N LEU A 18 15.48 -41.19 -23.13
CA LEU A 18 14.13 -41.29 -22.54
C LEU A 18 14.05 -40.64 -21.16
N SER A 19 15.09 -40.78 -20.32
CA SER A 19 15.14 -40.11 -19.01
C SER A 19 15.32 -38.60 -19.11
N LEU A 20 16.09 -38.11 -20.10
CA LEU A 20 16.20 -36.66 -20.38
C LEU A 20 14.89 -36.10 -20.93
N SER A 21 14.21 -36.78 -21.83
CA SER A 21 12.91 -36.33 -22.37
C SER A 21 11.78 -36.36 -21.34
N LEU A 22 11.79 -37.30 -20.40
CA LEU A 22 10.86 -37.36 -19.28
C LEU A 22 11.14 -36.24 -18.26
N ALA A 23 12.41 -35.91 -17.98
CA ALA A 23 12.79 -34.81 -17.10
C ALA A 23 12.44 -33.46 -17.71
N GLU A 24 12.70 -33.25 -19.00
CA GLU A 24 12.28 -32.03 -19.73
C GLU A 24 10.75 -31.90 -19.81
N HIS A 25 10.02 -32.99 -19.91
CA HIS A 25 8.55 -32.99 -19.93
C HIS A 25 7.98 -32.71 -18.54
N ASP A 26 8.55 -33.27 -17.46
CA ASP A 26 8.17 -32.96 -16.08
C ASP A 26 8.46 -31.51 -15.71
N ASP A 27 9.60 -30.95 -16.12
CA ASP A 27 9.96 -29.55 -15.90
C ASP A 27 9.01 -28.59 -16.65
N SER A 28 8.57 -28.95 -17.88
CA SER A 28 7.62 -28.14 -18.63
C SER A 28 6.22 -28.16 -18.00
N ILE A 29 5.74 -29.31 -17.56
CA ILE A 29 4.43 -29.46 -16.89
C ILE A 29 4.44 -28.70 -15.54
N ALA A 30 5.53 -28.77 -14.78
CA ALA A 30 5.68 -28.01 -13.55
C ALA A 30 5.70 -26.50 -13.82
N SER A 31 6.36 -26.06 -14.89
CA SER A 31 6.38 -24.65 -15.33
C SER A 31 4.99 -24.14 -15.69
N ASP A 32 4.23 -24.91 -16.48
CA ASP A 32 2.86 -24.55 -16.90
C ASP A 32 1.90 -24.50 -15.70
N LEU A 33 2.00 -25.45 -14.77
CA LEU A 33 1.21 -25.46 -13.55
C LEU A 33 1.52 -24.25 -12.67
N PHE A 34 2.80 -23.88 -12.53
CA PHE A 34 3.18 -22.71 -11.74
C PHE A 34 2.68 -21.41 -12.38
N GLN A 35 2.75 -21.29 -13.70
CA GLN A 35 2.18 -20.16 -14.39
C GLN A 35 0.66 -20.08 -14.20
N THR A 36 -0.05 -21.19 -14.27
CA THR A 36 -1.49 -21.27 -14.00
C THR A 36 -1.82 -20.74 -12.59
N ILE A 37 -1.08 -21.16 -11.56
CA ILE A 37 -1.31 -20.72 -10.17
C ILE A 37 -0.96 -19.24 -9.99
N LEU A 38 0.21 -18.81 -10.48
CA LEU A 38 0.75 -17.47 -10.23
C LEU A 38 0.08 -16.38 -11.07
N ARG A 39 -0.53 -16.75 -12.21
CA ARG A 39 -1.16 -15.82 -13.14
C ARG A 39 -2.68 -16.02 -13.19
N ASP A 40 -3.13 -17.13 -13.78
CA ASP A 40 -4.54 -17.29 -14.16
C ASP A 40 -5.45 -17.44 -12.96
N GLU A 41 -5.03 -18.24 -11.95
CA GLU A 41 -5.76 -18.38 -10.69
C GLU A 41 -5.71 -17.09 -9.87
N ALA A 42 -4.55 -16.43 -9.78
CA ALA A 42 -4.41 -15.17 -9.06
C ALA A 42 -5.34 -14.08 -9.66
N VAL A 43 -5.32 -13.90 -10.96
CA VAL A 43 -6.20 -12.97 -11.69
C VAL A 43 -7.67 -13.33 -11.47
N SER A 44 -8.03 -14.62 -11.57
CA SER A 44 -9.41 -15.09 -11.33
C SER A 44 -9.89 -14.75 -9.92
N ARG A 45 -9.04 -14.95 -8.89
CA ARG A 45 -9.36 -14.63 -7.48
C ARG A 45 -9.54 -13.13 -7.27
N LEU A 46 -8.68 -12.29 -7.87
CA LEU A 46 -8.84 -10.83 -7.85
C LEU A 46 -10.16 -10.38 -8.48
N HIS A 47 -10.52 -10.96 -9.64
CA HIS A 47 -11.80 -10.69 -10.27
C HIS A 47 -12.99 -11.16 -9.42
N GLN A 48 -12.88 -12.30 -8.75
CA GLN A 48 -13.91 -12.81 -7.87
C GLN A 48 -14.11 -11.89 -6.65
N LEU A 49 -13.04 -11.41 -6.02
CA LEU A 49 -13.11 -10.43 -4.93
C LEU A 49 -13.68 -9.09 -5.39
N GLY A 50 -13.36 -8.67 -6.63
CA GLY A 50 -13.93 -7.47 -7.23
C GLY A 50 -15.45 -7.52 -7.43
N GLN A 51 -16.10 -8.70 -7.31
CA GLN A 51 -17.56 -8.87 -7.35
C GLN A 51 -18.18 -8.94 -5.93
N VAL A 52 -17.35 -8.96 -4.88
CA VAL A 52 -17.82 -9.01 -3.50
C VAL A 52 -17.99 -7.59 -2.97
N SER A 53 -19.19 -7.06 -3.07
CA SER A 53 -19.55 -5.67 -2.73
C SER A 53 -20.83 -5.61 -1.92
N ASP A 54 -20.95 -4.60 -1.06
CA ASP A 54 -22.21 -4.23 -0.36
C ASP A 54 -23.11 -3.36 -1.25
N ALA A 55 -22.54 -2.71 -2.25
CA ALA A 55 -23.27 -1.85 -3.18
C ALA A 55 -23.65 -2.57 -4.48
N ASN A 56 -24.72 -2.11 -5.12
CA ASN A 56 -25.10 -2.53 -6.45
C ASN A 56 -24.47 -1.60 -7.50
N GLY A 57 -23.65 -2.16 -8.40
CA GLY A 57 -23.09 -1.44 -9.56
C GLY A 57 -21.73 -0.79 -9.32
N TYR A 58 -21.19 -0.81 -8.12
CA TYR A 58 -19.83 -0.40 -7.82
C TYR A 58 -19.24 -1.23 -6.67
N LEU A 59 -17.92 -1.19 -6.49
CA LEU A 59 -17.25 -1.92 -5.41
C LEU A 59 -17.21 -1.07 -4.13
N GLU A 60 -17.79 -1.62 -3.05
CA GLU A 60 -17.74 -1.08 -1.70
C GLU A 60 -17.62 -2.23 -0.70
N ARG A 61 -16.57 -2.21 0.12
CA ARG A 61 -16.30 -3.25 1.11
C ARG A 61 -15.60 -2.64 2.30
N THR A 62 -16.37 -2.00 3.17
CA THR A 62 -15.84 -1.31 4.34
C THR A 62 -15.72 -2.25 5.54
N PHE A 63 -14.98 -1.83 6.57
CA PHE A 63 -14.73 -2.61 7.79
C PHE A 63 -15.96 -3.29 8.35
N MET A 64 -15.87 -4.60 8.56
CA MET A 64 -16.92 -5.44 9.17
C MET A 64 -18.29 -5.37 8.46
N SER A 65 -18.34 -4.98 7.20
CA SER A 65 -19.55 -5.07 6.37
C SER A 65 -19.81 -6.52 5.92
N PRO A 66 -21.03 -6.86 5.44
CA PRO A 66 -21.29 -8.19 4.90
C PRO A 66 -20.35 -8.61 3.77
N ALA A 67 -20.00 -7.69 2.85
CA ALA A 67 -19.05 -7.95 1.78
C ALA A 67 -17.63 -8.16 2.34
N SER A 68 -17.22 -7.39 3.35
CA SER A 68 -15.94 -7.55 4.03
C SER A 68 -15.80 -8.95 4.63
N MET A 69 -16.80 -9.41 5.36
CA MET A 69 -16.81 -10.75 5.97
C MET A 69 -16.81 -11.87 4.91
N LYS A 70 -17.54 -11.67 3.81
CA LYS A 70 -17.54 -12.62 2.70
C LYS A 70 -16.15 -12.71 2.02
N ALA A 71 -15.49 -11.56 1.81
CA ALA A 71 -14.13 -11.52 1.28
C ALA A 71 -13.12 -12.20 2.21
N ALA A 72 -13.22 -11.92 3.52
CA ALA A 72 -12.38 -12.54 4.54
C ALA A 72 -12.47 -14.09 4.51
N LEU A 73 -13.67 -14.64 4.40
CA LEU A 73 -13.89 -16.10 4.32
C LEU A 73 -13.32 -16.69 3.03
N LEU A 74 -13.48 -16.02 1.87
CA LEU A 74 -12.88 -16.47 0.61
C LEU A 74 -11.35 -16.49 0.70
N ILE A 75 -10.75 -15.43 1.23
CA ILE A 75 -9.30 -15.33 1.44
C ILE A 75 -8.82 -16.46 2.37
N GLN A 76 -9.54 -16.69 3.47
CA GLN A 76 -9.21 -17.77 4.41
C GLN A 76 -9.25 -19.15 3.73
N ASP A 77 -10.23 -19.41 2.89
CA ASP A 77 -10.34 -20.68 2.17
C ASP A 77 -9.21 -20.83 1.13
N TRP A 78 -8.80 -19.78 0.47
CA TRP A 78 -7.65 -19.82 -0.45
C TRP A 78 -6.32 -19.97 0.28
N MET A 79 -6.18 -19.44 1.48
CA MET A 79 -5.02 -19.70 2.36
C MET A 79 -4.97 -21.19 2.77
N LYS A 80 -6.12 -21.82 3.11
CA LYS A 80 -6.19 -23.27 3.37
C LYS A 80 -5.81 -24.08 2.14
N ASP A 81 -6.30 -23.72 0.95
CA ASP A 81 -5.97 -24.37 -0.32
C ASP A 81 -4.46 -24.24 -0.64
N ALA A 82 -3.81 -23.19 -0.20
CA ALA A 82 -2.35 -23.04 -0.28
C ALA A 82 -1.57 -23.83 0.78
N GLY A 83 -2.24 -24.60 1.64
CA GLY A 83 -1.62 -25.44 2.68
C GLY A 83 -1.29 -24.69 3.97
N LEU A 84 -1.90 -23.52 4.22
CA LEU A 84 -1.63 -22.71 5.40
C LEU A 84 -2.59 -23.05 6.56
N HIS A 85 -2.09 -22.97 7.79
CA HIS A 85 -2.92 -22.93 8.98
C HIS A 85 -3.56 -21.55 9.12
N THR A 86 -4.90 -21.48 9.22
CA THR A 86 -5.62 -20.20 9.13
C THR A 86 -6.47 -19.91 10.35
N TRP A 87 -6.58 -18.62 10.71
CA TRP A 87 -7.50 -18.11 11.73
C TRP A 87 -7.89 -16.66 11.40
N MET A 88 -8.90 -16.16 12.09
CA MET A 88 -9.28 -14.75 12.11
C MET A 88 -9.03 -14.22 13.52
N ASP A 89 -8.41 -13.04 13.63
CA ASP A 89 -8.15 -12.39 14.91
C ASP A 89 -9.35 -11.54 15.40
N ALA A 90 -9.22 -10.92 16.57
CA ALA A 90 -10.28 -10.13 17.17
C ALA A 90 -10.47 -8.74 16.54
N MET A 91 -9.69 -8.36 15.53
CA MET A 91 -9.93 -7.18 14.65
C MET A 91 -10.42 -7.58 13.27
N GLY A 92 -10.65 -8.89 13.03
CA GLY A 92 -11.10 -9.39 11.73
C GLY A 92 -9.99 -9.57 10.70
N ASN A 93 -8.72 -9.42 11.08
CA ASN A 93 -7.62 -9.77 10.19
C ASN A 93 -7.62 -11.28 9.93
N VAL A 94 -7.37 -11.68 8.69
CA VAL A 94 -7.28 -13.09 8.30
C VAL A 94 -5.81 -13.47 8.19
N HIS A 95 -5.44 -14.52 8.93
CA HIS A 95 -4.07 -15.03 9.00
C HIS A 95 -3.98 -16.39 8.32
N GLY A 96 -2.85 -16.63 7.64
CA GLY A 96 -2.50 -17.93 7.07
C GLY A 96 -1.01 -18.19 7.25
N ARG A 97 -0.64 -19.22 8.02
CA ARG A 97 0.75 -19.50 8.41
C ARG A 97 1.25 -20.83 7.89
N ALA A 98 2.46 -20.82 7.36
CA ALA A 98 3.32 -21.99 7.15
C ALA A 98 4.43 -21.99 8.20
N ASP A 99 4.59 -23.09 8.94
CA ASP A 99 5.56 -23.16 10.03
C ASP A 99 7.01 -23.37 9.56
N GLY A 100 7.20 -23.94 8.37
CA GLY A 100 8.51 -24.27 7.85
C GLY A 100 9.26 -25.33 8.69
N ALA A 101 10.57 -25.45 8.45
CA ALA A 101 11.43 -26.42 9.14
C ALA A 101 11.76 -26.02 10.60
N ASN A 102 11.66 -24.74 10.94
CA ASN A 102 11.92 -24.24 12.30
C ASN A 102 10.77 -23.31 12.78
N PRO A 103 9.69 -23.86 13.37
CA PRO A 103 8.52 -23.11 13.81
C PRO A 103 8.81 -22.06 14.90
N GLN A 104 9.95 -22.15 15.58
CA GLN A 104 10.37 -21.22 16.64
C GLN A 104 11.27 -20.09 16.14
N ALA A 105 11.69 -20.11 14.88
CA ALA A 105 12.44 -19.00 14.29
C ALA A 105 11.56 -17.74 14.16
N LYS A 106 12.20 -16.57 14.08
CA LYS A 106 11.51 -15.32 13.77
C LYS A 106 10.79 -15.45 12.42
N LYS A 107 9.50 -15.11 12.40
CA LYS A 107 8.66 -15.25 11.21
C LYS A 107 8.83 -14.09 10.24
N ILE A 108 8.61 -14.35 8.96
CA ILE A 108 8.36 -13.30 7.96
C ILE A 108 6.85 -13.11 7.85
N LEU A 109 6.40 -11.86 7.92
CA LEU A 109 5.03 -11.48 7.65
C LEU A 109 4.93 -10.93 6.23
N ILE A 110 3.87 -11.31 5.52
CA ILE A 110 3.53 -10.76 4.21
C ILE A 110 2.08 -10.33 4.29
N GLY A 111 1.75 -9.10 3.92
CA GLY A 111 0.37 -8.67 4.08
C GLY A 111 -0.01 -7.49 3.19
N SER A 112 -1.28 -7.20 3.19
CA SER A 112 -1.95 -6.03 2.67
C SER A 112 -3.41 -6.07 3.11
N HIS A 113 -4.25 -5.12 2.69
CA HIS A 113 -5.63 -5.01 3.14
C HIS A 113 -6.65 -5.63 2.18
N TYR A 114 -7.84 -5.94 2.73
CA TYR A 114 -8.95 -6.47 1.93
C TYR A 114 -10.21 -5.59 1.96
N ASP A 115 -10.23 -4.51 2.73
CA ASP A 115 -11.24 -3.47 2.63
C ASP A 115 -11.02 -2.60 1.39
N THR A 116 -11.95 -1.70 1.11
CA THR A 116 -11.87 -0.80 -0.05
C THR A 116 -12.46 0.56 0.28
N VAL A 117 -12.06 1.59 -0.47
CA VAL A 117 -12.82 2.83 -0.57
C VAL A 117 -14.18 2.61 -1.24
N ILE A 118 -15.02 3.64 -1.28
CA ILE A 118 -16.30 3.62 -2.01
C ILE A 118 -16.01 3.81 -3.51
N ASP A 119 -16.68 3.04 -4.36
CA ASP A 119 -16.49 3.03 -5.83
C ASP A 119 -15.05 2.68 -6.23
N ALA A 120 -14.51 1.66 -5.57
CA ALA A 120 -13.12 1.26 -5.64
C ALA A 120 -12.75 0.48 -6.91
N GLY A 121 -11.45 0.34 -7.14
CA GLY A 121 -10.85 -0.69 -7.97
C GLY A 121 -10.78 -2.05 -7.27
N LYS A 122 -10.30 -3.06 -7.98
CA LYS A 122 -10.29 -4.45 -7.50
C LYS A 122 -8.89 -4.99 -7.17
N PHE A 123 -7.86 -4.16 -7.29
CA PHE A 123 -6.47 -4.58 -7.10
C PHE A 123 -5.85 -3.97 -5.83
N ASP A 124 -6.34 -2.79 -5.44
CA ASP A 124 -5.87 -2.07 -4.27
C ASP A 124 -5.96 -2.94 -3.01
N GLY A 125 -4.82 -3.12 -2.32
CA GLY A 125 -4.65 -4.04 -1.20
C GLY A 125 -4.71 -5.51 -1.58
N LEU A 126 -5.79 -5.93 -2.24
CA LEU A 126 -6.08 -7.32 -2.58
C LEU A 126 -4.98 -8.01 -3.39
N LEU A 127 -4.31 -7.28 -4.30
CA LEU A 127 -3.25 -7.83 -5.13
C LEU A 127 -2.14 -8.42 -4.26
N GLY A 128 -1.70 -7.70 -3.22
CA GLY A 128 -0.66 -8.16 -2.31
C GLY A 128 -1.00 -9.46 -1.61
N ILE A 129 -2.22 -9.60 -1.13
CA ILE A 129 -2.72 -10.81 -0.47
C ILE A 129 -2.73 -12.00 -1.45
N ILE A 130 -3.28 -11.80 -2.65
CA ILE A 130 -3.47 -12.88 -3.61
C ILE A 130 -2.16 -13.39 -4.18
N VAL A 131 -1.19 -12.50 -4.49
CA VAL A 131 0.13 -12.94 -4.98
C VAL A 131 0.91 -13.67 -3.89
N ALA A 132 0.74 -13.30 -2.60
CA ALA A 132 1.36 -14.00 -1.48
C ALA A 132 0.79 -15.43 -1.33
N ILE A 133 -0.52 -15.58 -1.36
CA ILE A 133 -1.19 -16.89 -1.31
C ILE A 133 -0.76 -17.76 -2.50
N SER A 134 -0.70 -17.19 -3.71
CA SER A 134 -0.32 -17.93 -4.92
C SER A 134 1.14 -18.41 -4.87
N ALA A 135 2.07 -17.57 -4.38
CA ALA A 135 3.46 -17.96 -4.23
C ALA A 135 3.64 -19.10 -3.21
N LEU A 136 2.94 -19.05 -2.08
CA LEU A 136 2.95 -20.12 -1.06
C LEU A 136 2.27 -21.39 -1.57
N LYS A 137 1.18 -21.28 -2.35
CA LYS A 137 0.53 -22.44 -2.99
C LYS A 137 1.49 -23.17 -3.93
N VAL A 138 2.31 -22.46 -4.70
CA VAL A 138 3.35 -23.08 -5.55
C VAL A 138 4.36 -23.84 -4.69
N LEU A 139 4.83 -23.27 -3.57
CA LEU A 139 5.76 -23.95 -2.66
C LEU A 139 5.12 -25.21 -2.06
N ASN A 140 3.83 -25.15 -1.70
CA ASN A 140 3.08 -26.30 -1.20
C ASN A 140 2.94 -27.40 -2.27
N THR A 141 2.51 -27.02 -3.47
CA THR A 141 2.35 -27.95 -4.60
C THR A 141 3.66 -28.64 -4.97
N ASN A 142 4.78 -27.93 -4.83
CA ASN A 142 6.13 -28.45 -5.08
C ASN A 142 6.72 -29.22 -3.88
N GLY A 143 5.99 -29.39 -2.77
CA GLY A 143 6.46 -30.08 -1.57
C GLY A 143 7.67 -29.42 -0.89
N THR A 144 7.76 -28.07 -0.98
CA THR A 144 8.85 -27.29 -0.40
C THR A 144 8.39 -26.29 0.67
N LEU A 145 7.08 -26.17 0.91
CA LEU A 145 6.54 -25.26 1.91
C LEU A 145 7.11 -25.55 3.32
N ASP A 146 7.16 -26.80 3.72
CA ASP A 146 7.68 -27.26 5.02
C ASP A 146 9.21 -27.15 5.14
N LYS A 147 9.91 -26.87 4.02
CA LYS A 147 11.37 -26.73 3.99
C LYS A 147 11.84 -25.29 4.18
N LEU A 148 10.93 -24.32 4.23
CA LEU A 148 11.25 -22.94 4.56
C LEU A 148 11.99 -22.89 5.91
N ARG A 149 13.12 -22.20 5.99
CA ARG A 149 13.97 -22.15 7.21
C ARG A 149 13.30 -21.49 8.40
N GLN A 150 12.24 -20.70 8.17
CA GLN A 150 11.50 -19.96 9.19
C GLN A 150 10.02 -19.86 8.81
N PRO A 151 9.14 -19.61 9.77
CA PRO A 151 7.72 -19.45 9.47
C PRO A 151 7.48 -18.27 8.52
N VAL A 152 6.52 -18.45 7.63
CA VAL A 152 5.96 -17.38 6.78
C VAL A 152 4.47 -17.28 7.07
N GLU A 153 4.01 -16.06 7.31
CA GLU A 153 2.61 -15.81 7.64
C GLU A 153 2.05 -14.69 6.74
N VAL A 154 0.94 -15.00 6.07
CA VAL A 154 0.18 -13.99 5.30
C VAL A 154 -0.89 -13.40 6.20
N ILE A 155 -1.00 -12.08 6.22
CA ILE A 155 -2.04 -11.35 6.94
C ILE A 155 -2.82 -10.50 5.94
N ALA A 156 -4.14 -10.76 5.86
CA ALA A 156 -5.07 -9.87 5.17
C ALA A 156 -5.68 -8.92 6.22
N PHE A 157 -5.30 -7.65 6.18
CA PHE A 157 -5.75 -6.65 7.15
C PHE A 157 -7.18 -6.18 6.86
N SER A 158 -7.95 -5.96 7.91
CA SER A 158 -9.39 -5.76 7.83
C SER A 158 -9.82 -4.33 7.46
N ASP A 159 -9.00 -3.31 7.71
CA ASP A 159 -9.32 -1.90 7.47
C ASP A 159 -8.03 -1.08 7.40
N GLU A 160 -7.58 -0.78 6.21
CA GLU A 160 -6.46 0.12 5.94
C GLU A 160 -6.99 1.53 5.64
N GLU A 161 -8.01 1.60 4.80
CA GLU A 161 -8.58 2.79 4.19
C GLU A 161 -9.32 3.70 5.19
N GLY A 162 -9.81 3.13 6.31
CA GLY A 162 -10.48 3.87 7.36
C GLY A 162 -11.79 4.53 6.97
N VAL A 163 -12.45 4.07 5.91
CA VAL A 163 -13.63 4.71 5.33
C VAL A 163 -14.79 4.77 6.31
N ARG A 164 -15.02 3.69 7.05
CA ARG A 164 -16.19 3.58 7.92
C ARG A 164 -16.04 4.41 9.19
N PHE A 165 -14.90 4.37 9.85
CA PHE A 165 -14.67 4.97 11.18
C PHE A 165 -13.73 6.18 11.16
N GLN A 166 -13.33 6.66 9.99
CA GLN A 166 -12.41 7.79 9.81
C GLN A 166 -11.07 7.58 10.58
N THR A 167 -10.65 6.33 10.69
CA THR A 167 -9.40 5.91 11.34
C THR A 167 -8.78 4.81 10.48
N THR A 168 -7.65 5.11 9.87
CA THR A 168 -6.90 4.21 8.99
C THR A 168 -6.13 3.14 9.77
N TYR A 169 -5.80 2.03 9.12
CA TYR A 169 -4.92 0.97 9.64
C TYR A 169 -5.47 0.21 10.86
N LEU A 170 -6.79 0.08 11.06
CA LEU A 170 -7.31 -0.57 12.26
C LEU A 170 -6.74 -1.98 12.45
N GLY A 171 -6.64 -2.75 11.37
CA GLY A 171 -6.10 -4.11 11.39
C GLY A 171 -4.61 -4.16 11.71
N SER A 172 -3.78 -3.49 10.94
CA SER A 172 -2.32 -3.50 11.10
C SER A 172 -1.86 -2.76 12.36
N ALA A 173 -2.55 -1.69 12.77
CA ALA A 173 -2.27 -1.01 14.03
C ALA A 173 -2.58 -1.90 15.25
N ALA A 174 -3.60 -2.76 15.19
CA ALA A 174 -3.85 -3.74 16.24
C ALA A 174 -2.71 -4.77 16.31
N VAL A 175 -2.29 -5.33 15.17
CA VAL A 175 -1.19 -6.31 15.07
C VAL A 175 0.14 -5.71 15.53
N SER A 176 0.43 -4.45 15.19
CA SER A 176 1.64 -3.76 15.66
C SER A 176 1.53 -3.26 17.10
N GLY A 177 0.34 -3.29 17.70
CA GLY A 177 0.07 -2.79 19.06
C GLY A 177 0.11 -1.28 19.17
N THR A 178 -0.11 -0.57 18.08
CA THR A 178 -0.15 0.91 18.04
C THR A 178 -1.57 1.47 18.07
N LEU A 179 -2.60 0.61 17.94
CA LEU A 179 -4.00 1.03 17.97
C LEU A 179 -4.39 1.52 19.36
N PRO A 180 -4.77 2.79 19.56
CA PRO A 180 -5.27 3.26 20.83
C PRO A 180 -6.61 2.58 21.17
N VAL A 181 -6.77 2.12 22.42
CA VAL A 181 -8.00 1.44 22.88
C VAL A 181 -9.24 2.33 22.70
N SER A 182 -9.08 3.66 22.81
CA SER A 182 -10.17 4.63 22.61
C SER A 182 -10.82 4.53 21.23
N VAL A 183 -10.07 4.09 20.20
CA VAL A 183 -10.57 3.94 18.83
C VAL A 183 -11.70 2.91 18.74
N LEU A 184 -11.72 1.93 19.63
CA LEU A 184 -12.82 0.94 19.72
C LEU A 184 -14.20 1.57 19.95
N ASN A 185 -14.24 2.80 20.50
CA ASN A 185 -15.46 3.57 20.73
C ASN A 185 -15.76 4.59 19.61
N ASN A 186 -14.91 4.70 18.57
CA ASN A 186 -15.22 5.54 17.42
C ASN A 186 -16.50 5.06 16.74
N THR A 187 -17.33 6.00 16.31
CA THR A 187 -18.62 5.70 15.68
C THR A 187 -18.60 5.99 14.18
N ASP A 188 -19.31 5.17 13.43
CA ASP A 188 -19.63 5.46 12.04
C ASP A 188 -20.79 6.47 11.92
N LYS A 189 -21.16 6.82 10.68
CA LYS A 189 -22.28 7.75 10.37
C LYS A 189 -23.64 7.32 10.92
N ASN A 190 -23.80 6.06 11.34
CA ASN A 190 -25.03 5.51 11.91
C ASN A 190 -24.93 5.35 13.44
N ASN A 191 -23.91 5.93 14.09
CA ASN A 191 -23.59 5.80 15.51
C ASN A 191 -23.30 4.35 15.97
N VAL A 192 -22.85 3.48 15.06
CA VAL A 192 -22.36 2.15 15.39
C VAL A 192 -20.90 2.25 15.77
N THR A 193 -20.48 1.70 16.92
CA THR A 193 -19.08 1.70 17.34
C THR A 193 -18.26 0.61 16.63
N VAL A 194 -16.93 0.71 16.64
CA VAL A 194 -16.04 -0.36 16.18
C VAL A 194 -16.34 -1.67 16.92
N ILE A 195 -16.55 -1.60 18.26
CA ILE A 195 -16.93 -2.75 19.07
C ILE A 195 -18.26 -3.37 18.58
N ASP A 196 -19.26 -2.55 18.31
CA ASP A 196 -20.58 -3.05 17.87
C ASP A 196 -20.48 -3.69 16.48
N ALA A 197 -19.67 -3.12 15.58
CA ALA A 197 -19.43 -3.69 14.26
C ALA A 197 -18.73 -5.07 14.33
N LEU A 198 -17.77 -5.26 15.23
CA LEU A 198 -17.11 -6.54 15.47
C LEU A 198 -18.09 -7.55 16.08
N LYS A 199 -18.82 -7.17 17.14
CA LYS A 199 -19.81 -8.01 17.80
C LYS A 199 -20.94 -8.48 16.88
N SER A 200 -21.40 -7.62 15.96
CA SER A 200 -22.42 -8.00 14.97
C SER A 200 -21.98 -9.12 14.04
N ASN A 201 -20.67 -9.31 13.89
CA ASN A 201 -20.05 -10.40 13.15
C ASN A 201 -19.52 -11.54 14.05
N SER A 202 -20.01 -11.63 15.30
CA SER A 202 -19.62 -12.64 16.28
C SER A 202 -18.13 -12.60 16.66
N ILE A 203 -17.49 -11.46 16.49
CA ILE A 203 -16.10 -11.22 16.90
C ILE A 203 -16.14 -10.45 18.23
N GLU A 204 -15.69 -11.12 19.30
CA GLU A 204 -15.58 -10.48 20.60
C GLU A 204 -14.25 -9.76 20.73
N ILE A 205 -14.26 -8.47 21.03
CA ILE A 205 -13.09 -7.64 21.30
C ILE A 205 -13.17 -7.08 22.73
N SER A 206 -12.04 -7.07 23.40
CA SER A 206 -11.80 -6.42 24.68
C SER A 206 -10.41 -5.80 24.64
N GLU A 207 -10.08 -4.98 25.61
CA GLU A 207 -8.73 -4.44 25.76
C GLU A 207 -7.67 -5.55 25.91
N GLU A 208 -8.02 -6.64 26.60
CA GLU A 208 -7.15 -7.80 26.76
C GLU A 208 -6.93 -8.52 25.41
N ARG A 209 -8.01 -8.81 24.68
CA ARG A 209 -7.92 -9.42 23.34
C ARG A 209 -7.16 -8.54 22.33
N LEU A 210 -7.30 -7.21 22.43
CA LEU A 210 -6.53 -6.30 21.60
C LEU A 210 -5.02 -6.40 21.90
N ARG A 211 -4.65 -6.60 23.16
CA ARG A 211 -3.23 -6.85 23.52
C ARG A 211 -2.73 -8.20 23.03
N GLU A 212 -3.60 -9.23 22.97
CA GLU A 212 -3.24 -10.57 22.47
C GLU A 212 -2.97 -10.61 20.96
N ILE A 213 -3.61 -9.72 20.19
CA ILE A 213 -3.37 -9.60 18.74
C ILE A 213 -1.94 -9.09 18.45
N LYS A 214 -1.41 -8.25 19.34
CA LYS A 214 -0.11 -7.63 19.15
C LYS A 214 1.00 -8.67 19.04
N TYR A 215 1.81 -8.55 18.00
CA TYR A 215 3.02 -9.36 17.85
C TYR A 215 4.18 -8.82 18.68
N ASP A 216 4.90 -9.75 19.28
CA ASP A 216 6.20 -9.44 19.86
C ASP A 216 7.20 -9.15 18.74
N ALA A 217 7.83 -7.96 18.78
CA ALA A 217 8.84 -7.54 17.82
C ALA A 217 9.99 -8.56 17.68
N GLU A 218 10.37 -9.23 18.78
CA GLU A 218 11.42 -10.25 18.75
C GLU A 218 10.99 -11.54 18.03
N SER A 219 9.70 -11.74 17.79
CA SER A 219 9.16 -12.90 17.09
C SER A 219 9.05 -12.70 15.56
N VAL A 220 9.28 -11.47 15.07
CA VAL A 220 9.16 -11.11 13.66
C VAL A 220 10.51 -10.69 13.10
N SER A 221 10.89 -11.18 11.93
CA SER A 221 12.14 -10.82 11.25
C SER A 221 11.95 -9.67 10.26
N SER A 222 10.84 -9.67 9.55
CA SER A 222 10.47 -8.63 8.59
C SER A 222 9.00 -8.71 8.19
N TYR A 223 8.49 -7.59 7.66
CA TYR A 223 7.20 -7.51 7.00
C TYR A 223 7.39 -7.08 5.55
N ILE A 224 6.67 -7.73 4.65
CA ILE A 224 6.70 -7.46 3.21
C ILE A 224 5.29 -7.11 2.75
N GLU A 225 5.17 -6.04 2.00
CA GLU A 225 3.91 -5.65 1.35
C GLU A 225 4.10 -5.55 -0.16
N VAL A 226 3.24 -6.26 -0.91
CA VAL A 226 3.12 -6.09 -2.36
C VAL A 226 1.87 -5.25 -2.61
N HIS A 227 1.99 -4.19 -3.38
CA HIS A 227 0.90 -3.25 -3.60
C HIS A 227 0.93 -2.68 -5.01
N ILE A 228 -0.19 -2.18 -5.53
CA ILE A 228 -0.18 -1.40 -6.75
C ILE A 228 0.55 -0.07 -6.50
N GLU A 229 1.18 0.50 -7.54
CA GLU A 229 1.91 1.77 -7.41
C GLU A 229 1.00 2.95 -7.05
N GLN A 230 -0.25 2.92 -7.49
CA GLN A 230 -1.21 4.05 -7.39
C GLN A 230 -0.67 5.34 -8.04
N GLY A 231 0.31 5.20 -8.91
CA GLY A 231 1.02 6.26 -9.61
C GLY A 231 1.41 5.84 -11.03
N PRO A 232 1.80 6.78 -11.91
CA PRO A 232 2.06 6.52 -13.32
C PRO A 232 3.52 6.20 -13.66
N VAL A 233 4.43 6.12 -12.67
CA VAL A 233 5.88 6.09 -12.93
C VAL A 233 6.31 4.77 -13.56
N LEU A 234 5.81 3.63 -13.07
CA LEU A 234 6.13 2.31 -13.65
C LEU A 234 5.61 2.18 -15.07
N GLU A 235 4.41 2.72 -15.35
CA GLU A 235 3.88 2.75 -16.71
C GLU A 235 4.74 3.63 -17.63
N TYR A 236 5.14 4.82 -17.16
CA TYR A 236 6.03 5.71 -17.90
C TYR A 236 7.41 5.06 -18.19
N LEU A 237 7.94 4.28 -17.25
CA LEU A 237 9.18 3.54 -17.41
C LEU A 237 9.02 2.26 -18.25
N GLY A 238 7.78 1.82 -18.52
CA GLY A 238 7.50 0.56 -19.21
C GLY A 238 7.86 -0.68 -18.40
N LEU A 239 7.91 -0.57 -17.06
CA LEU A 239 8.34 -1.64 -16.16
C LEU A 239 7.15 -2.14 -15.31
N PRO A 240 6.99 -3.46 -15.15
CA PRO A 240 5.87 -4.03 -14.37
C PRO A 240 6.07 -3.92 -12.85
N LEU A 241 7.32 -3.83 -12.37
CA LEU A 241 7.65 -3.85 -10.95
C LEU A 241 8.64 -2.76 -10.56
N GLY A 242 8.54 -2.31 -9.30
CA GLY A 242 9.52 -1.44 -8.63
C GLY A 242 9.62 -1.77 -7.15
N VAL A 243 10.78 -1.54 -6.51
CA VAL A 243 10.90 -1.67 -5.06
C VAL A 243 10.78 -0.31 -4.40
N VAL A 244 10.25 -0.29 -3.18
CA VAL A 244 9.98 0.93 -2.43
C VAL A 244 11.07 1.16 -1.39
N LYS A 245 11.69 2.34 -1.41
CA LYS A 245 12.70 2.75 -0.41
C LYS A 245 12.08 3.31 0.87
N GLY A 246 10.79 3.67 0.82
CA GLY A 246 10.06 4.19 1.98
C GLY A 246 8.72 4.80 1.59
N ILE A 247 7.94 5.11 2.61
CA ILE A 247 6.58 5.65 2.54
C ILE A 247 6.61 7.08 3.05
N ALA A 248 6.07 8.03 2.30
CA ALA A 248 6.06 9.44 2.66
C ALA A 248 5.23 9.69 3.92
N GLY A 249 5.79 10.52 4.80
CA GLY A 249 5.02 11.12 5.87
C GLY A 249 4.03 12.14 5.32
N GLN A 250 2.95 12.39 6.04
CA GLN A 250 1.88 13.27 5.57
C GLN A 250 1.40 14.23 6.67
N THR A 251 1.04 15.45 6.27
CA THR A 251 0.37 16.43 7.12
C THR A 251 -0.85 16.95 6.40
N ARG A 252 -2.03 16.86 7.01
CA ARG A 252 -3.27 17.42 6.47
C ARG A 252 -3.72 18.60 7.29
N LEU A 253 -4.01 19.70 6.58
CA LEU A 253 -4.49 20.94 7.19
C LEU A 253 -5.88 21.28 6.69
N LYS A 254 -6.64 21.98 7.53
CA LYS A 254 -7.82 22.73 7.16
C LYS A 254 -7.53 24.22 7.37
N VAL A 255 -7.59 24.98 6.31
CA VAL A 255 -7.37 26.44 6.31
C VAL A 255 -8.71 27.14 6.20
N THR A 256 -8.96 28.11 7.08
CA THR A 256 -10.16 28.95 7.04
C THR A 256 -9.74 30.40 6.92
N VAL A 257 -10.17 31.06 5.86
CA VAL A 257 -9.91 32.48 5.59
C VAL A 257 -11.22 33.23 5.75
N ARG A 258 -11.26 34.25 6.62
CA ARG A 258 -12.42 35.07 6.88
C ARG A 258 -12.16 36.54 6.50
N GLY A 259 -13.09 37.10 5.77
CA GLY A 259 -13.06 38.49 5.34
C GLY A 259 -14.41 39.20 5.52
N THR A 260 -14.64 40.24 4.74
CA THR A 260 -15.90 41.00 4.80
C THR A 260 -16.78 40.68 3.62
N GLN A 261 -17.92 40.05 3.92
CA GLN A 261 -18.95 39.78 2.91
C GLN A 261 -19.50 41.09 2.34
N GLY A 262 -19.70 41.18 1.01
CA GLY A 262 -20.20 42.38 0.38
C GLY A 262 -20.79 42.15 -1.01
N HIS A 263 -21.40 43.19 -1.56
CA HIS A 263 -21.94 43.15 -2.90
C HIS A 263 -20.82 43.24 -3.96
N ALA A 264 -20.78 42.30 -4.89
CA ALA A 264 -19.69 42.13 -5.85
C ALA A 264 -19.49 43.38 -6.76
N GLY A 265 -20.54 44.13 -7.06
CA GLY A 265 -20.48 45.29 -7.97
C GLY A 265 -20.35 46.65 -7.27
N THR A 266 -20.62 46.78 -5.96
CA THR A 266 -20.65 48.09 -5.28
C THR A 266 -19.48 48.34 -4.33
N VAL A 267 -18.80 47.28 -3.86
CA VAL A 267 -17.62 47.43 -3.00
C VAL A 267 -16.38 47.71 -3.86
N PRO A 268 -15.74 48.90 -3.76
CA PRO A 268 -14.53 49.23 -4.52
C PRO A 268 -13.39 48.26 -4.25
N MET A 269 -12.59 47.91 -5.26
CA MET A 269 -11.50 46.95 -5.15
C MET A 269 -10.53 47.21 -4.00
N LYS A 270 -10.18 48.49 -3.76
CA LYS A 270 -9.23 48.89 -2.70
C LYS A 270 -9.77 48.77 -1.28
N LEU A 271 -11.08 48.63 -1.11
CA LEU A 271 -11.75 48.52 0.19
C LEU A 271 -12.16 47.07 0.54
N ARG A 272 -11.86 46.10 -0.35
CA ARG A 272 -12.23 44.69 -0.17
C ARG A 272 -11.32 44.00 0.82
N GLN A 273 -11.93 43.26 1.73
CA GLN A 273 -11.32 42.23 2.55
C GLN A 273 -11.81 40.89 2.00
N ASP A 274 -11.27 40.52 0.85
CA ASP A 274 -11.77 39.37 0.05
C ASP A 274 -11.04 38.08 0.39
N PRO A 275 -11.66 37.13 1.12
CA PRO A 275 -11.02 35.89 1.52
C PRO A 275 -10.78 34.93 0.34
N MET A 276 -11.54 35.07 -0.77
CA MET A 276 -11.32 34.27 -1.96
C MET A 276 -10.00 34.64 -2.65
N ALA A 277 -9.73 35.95 -2.77
CA ALA A 277 -8.49 36.43 -3.36
C ALA A 277 -7.27 36.03 -2.49
N ALA A 278 -7.42 36.06 -1.15
CA ALA A 278 -6.38 35.61 -0.24
C ALA A 278 -6.14 34.08 -0.37
N ALA A 279 -7.20 33.27 -0.36
CA ALA A 279 -7.11 31.83 -0.52
C ALA A 279 -6.45 31.44 -1.85
N ALA A 280 -6.82 32.09 -2.95
CA ALA A 280 -6.21 31.84 -4.26
C ALA A 280 -4.70 32.13 -4.26
N GLU A 281 -4.25 33.22 -3.61
CA GLU A 281 -2.83 33.55 -3.51
C GLU A 281 -2.07 32.54 -2.67
N ILE A 282 -2.65 32.09 -1.54
CA ILE A 282 -2.07 31.05 -0.68
C ILE A 282 -1.91 29.74 -1.46
N ILE A 283 -2.93 29.33 -2.22
CA ILE A 283 -2.90 28.09 -3.03
C ILE A 283 -1.81 28.15 -4.11
N VAL A 284 -1.71 29.28 -4.83
CA VAL A 284 -0.65 29.46 -5.84
C VAL A 284 0.74 29.50 -5.19
N PHE A 285 0.87 30.12 -4.01
CA PHE A 285 2.13 30.08 -3.27
C PHE A 285 2.51 28.66 -2.86
N LEU A 286 1.57 27.89 -2.32
CA LEU A 286 1.78 26.47 -1.96
C LEU A 286 2.27 25.65 -3.16
N GLU A 287 1.63 25.79 -4.31
CA GLU A 287 2.05 25.09 -5.53
C GLU A 287 3.49 25.44 -5.91
N ARG A 288 3.86 26.70 -5.86
CA ARG A 288 5.23 27.16 -6.17
C ARG A 288 6.24 26.65 -5.15
N LEU A 289 5.90 26.69 -3.86
CA LEU A 289 6.73 26.21 -2.77
C LEU A 289 7.04 24.71 -2.96
N CYS A 290 6.04 23.93 -3.34
CA CYS A 290 6.20 22.48 -3.53
C CYS A 290 6.88 22.12 -4.86
N LYS A 291 6.74 22.93 -5.90
CA LYS A 291 7.47 22.76 -7.18
C LYS A 291 8.94 23.15 -7.10
N PHE A 292 9.27 24.14 -6.27
CA PHE A 292 10.61 24.74 -6.21
C PHE A 292 11.07 24.95 -4.76
N PRO A 293 11.07 23.90 -3.90
CA PRO A 293 11.35 24.05 -2.47
C PRO A 293 12.74 24.67 -2.22
N LYS A 294 13.74 24.29 -2.99
CA LYS A 294 15.12 24.79 -2.90
C LYS A 294 15.25 26.30 -3.14
N GLN A 295 14.37 26.89 -3.95
CA GLN A 295 14.39 28.32 -4.23
C GLN A 295 13.56 29.13 -3.22
N MET A 296 12.61 28.49 -2.55
CA MET A 296 11.61 29.12 -1.71
C MET A 296 11.91 28.98 -0.22
N LEU A 297 12.69 27.97 0.18
CA LEU A 297 13.11 27.75 1.55
C LEU A 297 14.56 28.21 1.72
N SER A 298 14.86 28.83 2.87
CA SER A 298 16.22 29.25 3.22
C SER A 298 16.96 28.07 3.85
N TYR A 299 17.84 27.42 3.09
CA TYR A 299 18.67 26.32 3.57
C TYR A 299 20.12 26.74 3.69
N ASP A 300 20.81 26.22 4.72
CA ASP A 300 22.26 26.35 4.85
C ASP A 300 22.93 25.32 3.93
N GLU A 301 23.67 25.80 2.92
CA GLU A 301 24.09 25.02 1.72
C GLU A 301 24.93 23.78 2.03
N GLU A 302 25.59 23.67 3.19
CA GLU A 302 26.61 22.63 3.43
C GLU A 302 26.08 21.43 4.24
N CYS A 303 25.09 21.63 5.12
CA CYS A 303 24.61 20.58 6.04
C CYS A 303 23.39 19.78 5.53
N ASP A 304 22.63 20.30 4.56
CA ASP A 304 21.29 19.77 4.21
C ASP A 304 21.09 19.36 2.74
N ARG A 305 22.16 19.27 1.94
CA ARG A 305 22.04 18.95 0.51
C ARG A 305 21.27 17.66 0.22
N ARG A 306 21.56 16.57 0.95
CA ARG A 306 20.87 15.27 0.76
C ARG A 306 19.41 15.32 1.18
N LYS A 307 19.09 16.04 2.24
CA LYS A 307 17.71 16.23 2.71
C LYS A 307 16.90 17.03 1.69
N MET A 308 17.50 18.08 1.14
CA MET A 308 16.86 18.87 0.08
C MET A 308 16.63 18.07 -1.21
N GLU A 309 17.61 17.25 -1.65
CA GLU A 309 17.44 16.36 -2.80
C GLU A 309 16.35 15.31 -2.55
N SER A 310 16.26 14.78 -1.34
CA SER A 310 15.20 13.86 -0.91
C SER A 310 13.84 14.58 -0.90
N LEU A 311 13.78 15.79 -0.35
CA LEU A 311 12.57 16.61 -0.32
C LEU A 311 12.09 16.94 -1.75
N GLU A 312 12.96 17.48 -2.61
CA GLU A 312 12.61 17.80 -4.01
C GLU A 312 12.08 16.59 -4.79
N SER A 313 12.60 15.40 -4.50
CA SER A 313 12.20 14.18 -5.20
C SER A 313 10.92 13.52 -4.67
N SER A 314 10.45 13.91 -3.49
CA SER A 314 9.33 13.24 -2.81
C SER A 314 8.20 14.17 -2.35
N LEU A 315 8.41 15.50 -2.38
CA LEU A 315 7.42 16.47 -1.93
C LEU A 315 6.23 16.54 -2.88
N VAL A 316 5.06 16.29 -2.34
CA VAL A 316 3.77 16.44 -3.04
C VAL A 316 2.82 17.26 -2.19
N CYS A 317 2.15 18.23 -2.81
CA CYS A 317 1.21 19.11 -2.13
C CYS A 317 -0.09 19.20 -2.92
N THR A 318 -1.22 19.03 -2.25
CA THR A 318 -2.53 19.03 -2.89
C THR A 318 -3.52 19.89 -2.11
N VAL A 319 -4.31 20.69 -2.81
CA VAL A 319 -5.53 21.29 -2.30
C VAL A 319 -6.70 20.51 -2.87
N GLY A 320 -7.30 19.63 -2.06
CA GLY A 320 -8.33 18.69 -2.51
C GLY A 320 -9.76 19.22 -2.41
N GLU A 321 -9.98 20.20 -1.54
CA GLU A 321 -11.31 20.80 -1.31
C GLU A 321 -11.19 22.32 -1.16
N ILE A 322 -12.14 23.04 -1.74
CA ILE A 322 -12.35 24.48 -1.49
C ILE A 322 -13.84 24.76 -1.40
N VAL A 323 -14.26 25.42 -0.33
CA VAL A 323 -15.67 25.79 -0.05
C VAL A 323 -15.75 27.27 0.28
N THR A 324 -16.78 27.95 -0.22
CA THR A 324 -17.02 29.38 0.01
C THR A 324 -18.37 29.63 0.64
N TRP A 325 -18.48 30.68 1.47
CA TRP A 325 -19.75 31.10 2.08
C TRP A 325 -19.96 32.62 2.01
N PRO A 326 -21.16 33.07 1.58
CA PRO A 326 -22.15 32.34 0.79
C PRO A 326 -21.64 32.11 -0.63
N SER A 327 -21.97 31.00 -1.23
CA SER A 327 -21.53 30.67 -2.60
C SER A 327 -22.49 31.31 -3.63
N ALA A 328 -22.27 32.58 -3.96
CA ALA A 328 -23.10 33.32 -4.90
C ALA A 328 -22.24 34.22 -5.80
N SER A 329 -22.57 34.28 -7.09
CA SER A 329 -21.78 35.00 -8.12
C SER A 329 -21.71 36.52 -7.95
N ASN A 330 -22.67 37.11 -7.26
CA ASN A 330 -22.80 38.54 -7.03
C ASN A 330 -22.42 38.99 -5.60
N VAL A 331 -21.73 38.10 -4.84
CA VAL A 331 -21.35 38.35 -3.45
C VAL A 331 -19.83 38.11 -3.28
N ILE A 332 -19.15 39.08 -2.64
CA ILE A 332 -17.82 38.84 -2.07
C ILE A 332 -18.02 37.88 -0.89
N PRO A 333 -17.40 36.68 -0.86
CA PRO A 333 -17.61 35.72 0.23
C PRO A 333 -17.15 36.27 1.58
N GLY A 334 -17.81 35.86 2.64
CA GLY A 334 -17.38 36.15 4.02
C GLY A 334 -16.34 35.15 4.55
N GLU A 335 -16.39 33.93 4.04
CA GLU A 335 -15.50 32.86 4.44
C GLU A 335 -15.13 31.96 3.26
N VAL A 336 -13.87 31.53 3.23
CA VAL A 336 -13.37 30.46 2.36
C VAL A 336 -12.65 29.43 3.21
N ARG A 337 -12.97 28.14 3.01
CA ARG A 337 -12.27 27.00 3.63
C ARG A 337 -11.66 26.15 2.55
N PHE A 338 -10.44 25.67 2.78
CA PHE A 338 -9.81 24.71 1.90
C PHE A 338 -8.91 23.73 2.70
N THR A 339 -8.63 22.57 2.10
CA THR A 339 -7.74 21.57 2.68
C THR A 339 -6.38 21.63 2.02
N VAL A 340 -5.33 21.24 2.77
CA VAL A 340 -3.97 21.06 2.25
C VAL A 340 -3.51 19.68 2.68
N ASP A 341 -2.99 18.89 1.76
CA ASP A 341 -2.31 17.61 2.00
C ASP A 341 -0.84 17.76 1.56
N LEU A 342 0.08 17.64 2.51
CA LEU A 342 1.53 17.71 2.31
C LEU A 342 2.12 16.33 2.54
N ARG A 343 2.89 15.80 1.59
CA ARG A 343 3.58 14.51 1.72
C ARG A 343 5.04 14.64 1.32
N ALA A 344 5.93 14.05 2.12
CA ALA A 344 7.36 13.97 1.83
C ALA A 344 8.03 12.79 2.55
N MET A 345 9.14 12.30 1.98
CA MET A 345 9.98 11.28 2.62
C MET A 345 10.81 11.83 3.78
N GLU A 346 10.99 13.13 3.87
CA GLU A 346 11.73 13.84 4.90
C GLU A 346 10.78 14.59 5.83
N ASP A 347 10.60 14.10 7.05
CA ASP A 347 9.70 14.73 8.03
C ASP A 347 10.16 16.14 8.40
N ALA A 348 11.47 16.34 8.60
CA ALA A 348 12.02 17.66 8.88
C ALA A 348 11.80 18.63 7.71
N GLY A 349 12.03 18.18 6.48
CA GLY A 349 11.77 18.97 5.27
C GLY A 349 10.28 19.31 5.10
N ARG A 350 9.38 18.37 5.44
CA ARG A 350 7.93 18.60 5.44
C ARG A 350 7.53 19.68 6.46
N GLU A 351 8.11 19.68 7.65
CA GLU A 351 7.89 20.72 8.66
C GLU A 351 8.42 22.09 8.21
N GLU A 352 9.56 22.14 7.51
CA GLU A 352 10.10 23.38 6.94
C GLU A 352 9.16 23.96 5.86
N VAL A 353 8.62 23.08 4.99
CA VAL A 353 7.60 23.49 4.00
C VAL A 353 6.37 24.04 4.70
N LEU A 354 5.91 23.38 5.74
CA LEU A 354 4.77 23.82 6.54
C LEU A 354 5.05 25.17 7.19
N TYR A 355 6.23 25.36 7.79
CA TYR A 355 6.62 26.63 8.39
C TYR A 355 6.67 27.77 7.35
N GLY A 356 7.26 27.51 6.17
CA GLY A 356 7.28 28.46 5.06
C GLY A 356 5.89 28.84 4.57
N LEU A 357 4.99 27.87 4.47
CA LEU A 357 3.58 28.08 4.13
C LEU A 357 2.87 28.96 5.17
N MET A 358 3.02 28.64 6.46
CA MET A 358 2.37 29.37 7.56
C MET A 358 2.81 30.83 7.62
N ASN A 359 4.11 31.09 7.46
CA ASN A 359 4.65 32.45 7.47
C ASN A 359 4.08 33.27 6.30
N ARG A 360 4.16 32.74 5.07
CA ARG A 360 3.65 33.47 3.91
C ARG A 360 2.14 33.65 3.95
N MET A 361 1.41 32.67 4.49
CA MET A 361 -0.02 32.78 4.70
C MET A 361 -0.37 33.91 5.67
N SER A 362 0.37 34.05 6.78
CA SER A 362 0.20 35.18 7.72
C SER A 362 0.40 36.52 7.01
N GLU A 363 1.48 36.68 6.23
CA GLU A 363 1.75 37.90 5.44
C GLU A 363 0.61 38.21 4.47
N ILE A 364 0.15 37.22 3.69
CA ILE A 364 -0.97 37.40 2.72
C ILE A 364 -2.23 37.82 3.47
N CYS A 365 -2.53 37.23 4.63
CA CYS A 365 -3.72 37.58 5.39
C CYS A 365 -3.66 39.01 5.93
N ASP A 366 -2.50 39.44 6.42
CA ASP A 366 -2.27 40.82 6.89
C ASP A 366 -2.35 41.81 5.72
N GLU A 367 -1.66 41.54 4.60
CA GLU A 367 -1.69 42.41 3.40
C GLU A 367 -3.11 42.61 2.85
N ARG A 368 -3.96 41.58 2.95
CA ARG A 368 -5.35 41.60 2.47
C ARG A 368 -6.38 41.95 3.55
N SER A 369 -5.92 42.20 4.80
CA SER A 369 -6.77 42.51 5.95
C SER A 369 -7.87 41.45 6.17
N VAL A 370 -7.53 40.16 6.04
CA VAL A 370 -8.39 39.03 6.31
C VAL A 370 -7.85 38.22 7.50
N ALA A 371 -8.69 37.43 8.18
CA ALA A 371 -8.27 36.56 9.26
C ALA A 371 -8.06 35.15 8.70
N CYS A 372 -6.93 34.54 9.02
CA CYS A 372 -6.62 33.16 8.65
C CYS A 372 -6.45 32.27 9.89
N ASP A 373 -7.04 31.10 9.84
CA ASP A 373 -6.96 30.06 10.86
C ASP A 373 -6.56 28.74 10.22
N VAL A 374 -5.65 27.99 10.88
CA VAL A 374 -5.14 26.72 10.39
C VAL A 374 -5.27 25.67 11.45
N GLU A 375 -5.96 24.60 11.11
CA GLU A 375 -6.13 23.42 11.94
C GLU A 375 -5.36 22.23 11.34
N ARG A 376 -4.43 21.64 12.10
CA ARG A 376 -3.80 20.36 11.75
C ARG A 376 -4.80 19.24 12.00
N LYS A 377 -5.18 18.50 10.95
CA LYS A 377 -6.19 17.43 11.00
C LYS A 377 -5.57 16.06 11.13
N HIS A 378 -4.42 15.86 10.52
CA HIS A 378 -3.72 14.58 10.52
C HIS A 378 -2.23 14.82 10.37
N ASP A 379 -1.45 13.94 10.99
CA ASP A 379 0.00 13.97 10.92
C ASP A 379 0.54 12.55 11.09
N ALA A 380 1.39 12.12 10.17
CA ALA A 380 2.04 10.82 10.20
C ALA A 380 3.49 10.96 9.70
N ASN A 381 4.43 10.34 10.40
CA ASN A 381 5.83 10.35 10.02
C ASN A 381 6.08 9.44 8.82
N ALA A 382 7.11 9.78 8.06
CA ALA A 382 7.63 8.92 7.01
C ALA A 382 8.20 7.61 7.60
N VAL A 383 8.18 6.56 6.79
CA VAL A 383 8.75 5.26 7.12
C VAL A 383 9.80 4.89 6.07
N GLU A 384 11.02 4.61 6.49
CA GLU A 384 12.04 4.04 5.61
C GLU A 384 11.88 2.52 5.53
N CYS A 385 11.95 1.97 4.31
CA CYS A 385 12.04 0.53 4.13
C CYS A 385 13.47 0.05 4.45
N ASP A 386 13.56 -1.14 5.05
CA ASP A 386 14.84 -1.75 5.40
C ASP A 386 15.68 -2.04 4.15
N GLY A 387 16.95 -1.62 4.16
CA GLY A 387 17.83 -1.73 2.99
C GLY A 387 18.16 -3.17 2.60
N GLU A 388 18.22 -4.11 3.57
CA GLU A 388 18.48 -5.53 3.30
C GLU A 388 17.25 -6.20 2.68
N VAL A 389 16.06 -5.96 3.26
CA VAL A 389 14.79 -6.48 2.75
C VAL A 389 14.52 -5.93 1.35
N THR A 390 14.67 -4.62 1.16
CA THR A 390 14.51 -3.96 -0.16
C THR A 390 15.52 -4.50 -1.18
N GLY A 391 16.77 -4.74 -0.79
CA GLY A 391 17.79 -5.33 -1.65
C GLY A 391 17.47 -6.78 -2.07
N LYS A 392 16.91 -7.58 -1.18
CA LYS A 392 16.43 -8.94 -1.48
C LYS A 392 15.22 -8.92 -2.42
N LEU A 393 14.25 -8.05 -2.17
CA LEU A 393 13.08 -7.87 -3.05
C LEU A 393 13.50 -7.39 -4.44
N ARG A 394 14.44 -6.43 -4.52
CA ARG A 394 14.97 -5.93 -5.78
C ARG A 394 15.62 -7.03 -6.62
N LYS A 395 16.46 -7.85 -6.01
CA LYS A 395 17.07 -9.02 -6.68
C LYS A 395 16.02 -10.02 -7.16
N ALA A 396 15.02 -10.31 -6.32
CA ALA A 396 13.95 -11.24 -6.65
C ALA A 396 13.09 -10.73 -7.81
N ALA A 397 12.69 -9.46 -7.78
CA ALA A 397 11.91 -8.81 -8.84
C ALA A 397 12.70 -8.74 -10.15
N THR A 398 13.96 -8.31 -10.12
CA THR A 398 14.84 -8.28 -11.30
C THR A 398 15.01 -9.67 -11.90
N GLY A 399 15.22 -10.71 -11.05
CA GLY A 399 15.33 -12.10 -11.48
C GLY A 399 14.06 -12.62 -12.13
N ALA A 400 12.89 -12.32 -11.56
CA ALA A 400 11.58 -12.68 -12.12
C ALA A 400 11.38 -12.07 -13.50
N LEU A 401 11.63 -10.78 -13.67
CA LEU A 401 11.46 -10.08 -14.95
C LEU A 401 12.42 -10.58 -16.04
N ARG A 402 13.65 -10.93 -15.69
CA ARG A 402 14.60 -11.55 -16.63
C ARG A 402 14.13 -12.92 -17.12
N GLY A 403 13.42 -13.67 -16.29
CA GLY A 403 12.83 -14.95 -16.65
C GLY A 403 11.59 -14.83 -17.53
N MET A 404 10.94 -13.67 -17.58
CA MET A 404 9.75 -13.42 -18.39
C MET A 404 10.16 -13.04 -19.81
N THR A 405 9.61 -13.75 -20.79
CA THR A 405 9.91 -13.48 -22.22
C THR A 405 9.48 -12.06 -22.59
N GLY A 406 10.42 -11.26 -23.12
CA GLY A 406 10.18 -9.94 -23.68
C GLY A 406 10.38 -8.75 -22.75
N VAL A 407 10.87 -8.96 -21.53
CA VAL A 407 11.20 -7.86 -20.59
C VAL A 407 12.73 -7.73 -20.43
N PRO A 408 13.40 -6.88 -21.22
CA PRO A 408 14.84 -6.63 -21.07
C PRO A 408 15.06 -5.64 -19.92
N VAL A 409 15.23 -6.15 -18.67
CA VAL A 409 15.46 -5.31 -17.49
C VAL A 409 16.85 -5.58 -16.95
N GLU A 410 17.67 -4.53 -16.82
CA GLU A 410 18.95 -4.62 -16.10
C GLU A 410 18.69 -4.68 -14.61
N ASP A 411 17.79 -3.83 -14.09
CA ASP A 411 17.37 -3.79 -12.68
C ASP A 411 16.00 -3.09 -12.55
N VAL A 412 15.24 -3.41 -11.48
CA VAL A 412 13.99 -2.71 -11.20
C VAL A 412 14.25 -1.36 -10.50
N PRO A 413 13.40 -0.34 -10.73
CA PRO A 413 13.56 0.97 -10.13
C PRO A 413 13.34 0.94 -8.62
N VAL A 414 13.99 1.88 -7.92
CA VAL A 414 13.78 2.15 -6.50
C VAL A 414 12.93 3.41 -6.38
N MET A 415 11.78 3.30 -5.77
CA MET A 415 10.74 4.33 -5.72
C MET A 415 10.43 4.74 -4.28
N ALA A 416 9.68 5.82 -4.10
CA ALA A 416 9.04 6.17 -2.83
C ALA A 416 7.53 6.00 -2.98
N SER A 417 6.84 5.56 -1.92
CA SER A 417 5.39 5.61 -1.88
C SER A 417 4.91 6.99 -1.42
N GLY A 418 4.04 7.60 -2.20
CA GLY A 418 3.28 8.79 -1.78
C GLY A 418 1.99 8.42 -1.05
N ALA A 419 1.53 7.17 -1.14
CA ALA A 419 0.36 6.65 -0.43
C ALA A 419 0.77 6.04 0.92
N GLY A 420 -0.17 5.99 1.87
CA GLY A 420 -0.01 5.21 3.10
C GLY A 420 -0.22 3.72 2.82
N HIS A 421 0.29 2.86 3.70
CA HIS A 421 0.18 1.40 3.60
C HIS A 421 0.22 0.77 5.00
N ASP A 422 -0.24 -0.46 5.14
CA ASP A 422 -0.15 -1.24 6.38
C ASP A 422 1.30 -1.34 6.91
N ALA A 423 2.28 -1.29 6.00
CA ALA A 423 3.70 -1.23 6.33
C ALA A 423 4.05 -0.06 7.27
N MET A 424 3.30 1.06 7.27
CA MET A 424 3.54 2.16 8.22
C MET A 424 3.26 1.75 9.67
N ALA A 425 2.23 0.97 9.89
CA ALA A 425 1.93 0.41 11.21
C ALA A 425 2.92 -0.70 11.57
N MET A 426 3.22 -1.60 10.63
CA MET A 426 4.13 -2.74 10.85
C MET A 426 5.57 -2.32 11.09
N ALA A 427 6.03 -1.18 10.54
CA ALA A 427 7.35 -0.62 10.81
C ALA A 427 7.61 -0.28 12.29
N ARG A 428 6.57 -0.25 13.12
CA ARG A 428 6.70 -0.04 14.57
C ARG A 428 7.22 -1.25 15.32
N ILE A 429 7.16 -2.43 14.71
CA ILE A 429 7.58 -3.70 15.35
C ILE A 429 8.63 -4.45 14.57
N THR A 430 8.84 -4.18 13.29
CA THR A 430 9.79 -4.93 12.47
C THR A 430 10.31 -4.12 11.28
N ASN A 431 11.38 -4.60 10.65
CA ASN A 431 11.86 -4.11 9.37
C ASN A 431 10.81 -4.34 8.27
N VAL A 432 10.57 -3.34 7.42
CA VAL A 432 9.58 -3.44 6.35
C VAL A 432 10.23 -3.33 4.97
N GLY A 433 9.64 -3.98 3.99
CA GLY A 433 9.98 -3.84 2.58
C GLY A 433 8.72 -3.89 1.72
N MET A 434 8.73 -3.16 0.61
CA MET A 434 7.58 -3.12 -0.29
C MET A 434 7.98 -3.31 -1.75
N LEU A 435 7.07 -3.93 -2.50
CA LEU A 435 7.16 -4.13 -3.95
C LEU A 435 5.94 -3.50 -4.61
N PHE A 436 6.18 -2.56 -5.52
CA PHE A 436 5.14 -1.95 -6.34
C PHE A 436 4.91 -2.73 -7.63
N VAL A 437 3.63 -2.78 -8.01
CA VAL A 437 3.14 -3.35 -9.26
C VAL A 437 2.51 -2.23 -10.09
N ARG A 438 2.84 -2.18 -11.37
CA ARG A 438 2.32 -1.18 -12.30
C ARG A 438 0.79 -1.21 -12.35
N CYS A 439 0.17 -0.05 -12.24
CA CYS A 439 -1.24 0.15 -12.55
C CYS A 439 -1.41 1.11 -13.73
N ARG A 440 -2.44 0.87 -14.56
CA ARG A 440 -2.70 1.65 -15.77
C ARG A 440 -2.99 3.10 -15.43
N ALA A 441 -2.27 4.03 -16.08
CA ALA A 441 -2.37 5.48 -15.90
C ALA A 441 -2.19 5.95 -14.44
N GLY A 442 -1.69 5.09 -13.55
CA GLY A 442 -1.60 5.38 -12.13
C GLY A 442 -2.96 5.53 -11.42
N VAL A 443 -4.04 5.03 -12.04
CA VAL A 443 -5.39 5.16 -11.47
C VAL A 443 -5.59 4.17 -10.34
N SER A 444 -5.97 4.68 -9.17
CA SER A 444 -6.43 3.94 -8.01
C SER A 444 -7.65 4.62 -7.38
N HIS A 445 -8.31 3.98 -6.41
CA HIS A 445 -9.54 4.46 -5.78
C HIS A 445 -10.65 4.78 -6.80
N SER A 446 -10.75 3.96 -7.83
CA SER A 446 -11.67 4.16 -8.95
C SER A 446 -11.98 2.82 -9.63
N PRO A 447 -13.19 2.62 -10.17
CA PRO A 447 -13.50 1.44 -10.98
C PRO A 447 -12.67 1.34 -12.27
N ALA A 448 -11.98 2.41 -12.68
CA ALA A 448 -11.06 2.41 -13.83
C ALA A 448 -9.67 1.84 -13.49
N GLU A 449 -9.40 1.52 -12.23
CA GLU A 449 -8.17 0.87 -11.77
C GLU A 449 -7.94 -0.44 -12.52
N HIS A 450 -6.71 -0.62 -13.02
CA HIS A 450 -6.39 -1.81 -13.78
C HIS A 450 -4.90 -2.18 -13.69
N VAL A 451 -4.66 -3.46 -13.46
CA VAL A 451 -3.35 -4.10 -13.52
C VAL A 451 -3.39 -5.15 -14.64
N LEU A 452 -2.32 -5.26 -15.41
CA LEU A 452 -2.22 -6.29 -16.45
C LEU A 452 -2.03 -7.67 -15.80
N ASP A 453 -2.61 -8.72 -16.41
CA ASP A 453 -2.48 -10.09 -15.91
C ASP A 453 -1.00 -10.52 -15.82
N ASP A 454 -0.17 -10.08 -16.76
CA ASP A 454 1.27 -10.35 -16.75
C ASP A 454 2.01 -9.58 -15.66
N ASP A 455 1.50 -8.43 -15.22
CA ASP A 455 2.08 -7.68 -14.08
C ASP A 455 1.72 -8.37 -12.74
N VAL A 456 0.52 -8.93 -12.62
CA VAL A 456 0.14 -9.80 -11.49
C VAL A 456 1.07 -11.02 -11.44
N TRP A 457 1.30 -11.65 -12.58
CA TRP A 457 2.24 -12.78 -12.68
C TRP A 457 3.65 -12.39 -12.31
N ALA A 458 4.16 -11.26 -12.79
CA ALA A 458 5.48 -10.74 -12.45
C ALA A 458 5.66 -10.55 -10.93
N ALA A 459 4.64 -9.99 -10.26
CA ALA A 459 4.64 -9.79 -8.81
C ALA A 459 4.66 -11.13 -8.05
N ALA A 460 3.83 -12.09 -8.47
CA ALA A 460 3.78 -13.41 -7.86
C ALA A 460 5.10 -14.19 -8.05
N LEU A 461 5.72 -14.10 -9.24
CA LEU A 461 7.05 -14.67 -9.51
C LEU A 461 8.14 -14.02 -8.66
N ALA A 462 8.11 -12.69 -8.52
CA ALA A 462 9.08 -11.98 -7.69
C ALA A 462 8.98 -12.43 -6.23
N LEU A 463 7.75 -12.52 -5.68
CA LEU A 463 7.54 -12.98 -4.32
C LEU A 463 7.92 -14.46 -4.14
N LEU A 464 7.58 -15.33 -5.09
CA LEU A 464 8.05 -16.72 -5.09
C LEU A 464 9.57 -16.82 -5.11
N SER A 465 10.23 -15.99 -5.95
CA SER A 465 11.70 -15.94 -6.01
C SER A 465 12.31 -15.50 -4.68
N PHE A 466 11.71 -14.48 -4.03
CA PHE A 466 12.10 -14.07 -2.68
C PHE A 466 11.95 -15.22 -1.67
N LEU A 467 10.78 -15.88 -1.63
CA LEU A 467 10.49 -16.98 -0.71
C LEU A 467 11.44 -18.19 -0.91
N ARG A 468 11.83 -18.47 -2.15
CA ARG A 468 12.82 -19.52 -2.45
C ARG A 468 14.20 -19.25 -1.86
N THR A 469 14.55 -18.01 -1.55
CA THR A 469 15.81 -17.70 -0.84
C THR A 469 15.79 -18.17 0.62
N LEU A 470 14.62 -18.55 1.13
CA LEU A 470 14.41 -19.08 2.48
C LEU A 470 14.48 -20.61 2.55
N LEU A 471 14.63 -21.30 1.42
CA LEU A 471 14.89 -22.73 1.35
C LEU A 471 16.38 -23.01 1.54
#